data_8553ff954663f6f6e0f332b34f9c1ff5
#
_entry.id   8553ff954663f6f6e0f332b34f9c1ff5
#
_cell.length_a   1.000
_cell.length_b   1.000
_cell.length_c   1.000
_cell.angle_alpha   90.00
_cell.angle_beta   90.00
_cell.angle_gamma   90.00
#
_symmetry.space_group_name_H-M   'P 1'
#
loop_
_entity.id
_entity.type
_entity.pdbx_description
1 polymer ?
#
loop_
_entity_poly.entity_id
_entity_poly.type
_entity_poly.pdbx_seq_one_letter_code
_entity_poly.pdbx_strand_id
1 'polypeptide(L)'
;MKYYLSLFIQEFEKACKIAIRYKFDTIFNICFWAVLIVIVSHVLSTKHPGNIPIFVNSFMIWLITNNSFIAIVESIMKENTQGTLEQLYLNARSFYSLLTIKGVTASILSIIESMFTLSLCVLFEANVKLSMILQWIYILPLLFIAIFSLIGIGIACASFALRYKNISTFYSMVSAILFGILTYGAILLNKKPILMMLFPFAKANATIQLFFKGKNLINIDTYFIIIINDLIMMILGYVILKYYLKESKKTGSLSKF
;
A
#
# COMPACT_ATOMS: atom_id res chain seq x y z
N MET A 1 -14.08 1.06 21.49
CA MET A 1 -13.90 -0.08 20.59
C MET A 1 -15.04 -0.20 19.56
N LYS A 2 -16.32 -0.24 19.96
CA LYS A 2 -17.48 -0.34 19.07
C LYS A 2 -17.52 0.73 17.95
N TYR A 3 -17.16 1.98 18.24
CA TYR A 3 -17.15 3.08 17.26
C TYR A 3 -16.16 2.81 16.09
N TYR A 4 -14.92 2.42 16.39
CA TYR A 4 -13.93 2.18 15.34
C TYR A 4 -14.24 0.96 14.49
N LEU A 5 -14.85 -0.07 15.10
CA LEU A 5 -15.33 -1.23 14.35
C LEU A 5 -16.49 -0.86 13.42
N SER A 6 -17.45 -0.07 13.90
CA SER A 6 -18.55 0.44 13.06
C SER A 6 -18.02 1.31 11.91
N LEU A 7 -17.06 2.19 12.19
CA LEU A 7 -16.44 3.04 11.17
C LEU A 7 -15.72 2.19 10.12
N PHE A 8 -14.97 1.16 10.53
CA PHE A 8 -14.31 0.23 9.62
C PHE A 8 -15.32 -0.49 8.72
N ILE A 9 -16.41 -1.02 9.28
CA ILE A 9 -17.44 -1.72 8.52
C ILE A 9 -18.08 -0.77 7.48
N GLN A 10 -18.40 0.47 7.88
CA GLN A 10 -18.99 1.47 7.00
C GLN A 10 -18.03 1.87 5.85
N GLU A 11 -16.75 2.13 6.15
CA GLU A 11 -15.76 2.47 5.13
C GLU A 11 -15.49 1.28 4.20
N PHE A 12 -15.44 0.06 4.73
CA PHE A 12 -15.29 -1.14 3.92
C PHE A 12 -16.50 -1.40 3.01
N GLU A 13 -17.70 -1.28 3.54
CA GLU A 13 -18.94 -1.42 2.77
C GLU A 13 -19.03 -0.35 1.66
N LYS A 14 -18.68 0.90 1.98
CA LYS A 14 -18.60 1.99 1.00
C LYS A 14 -17.60 1.66 -0.11
N ALA A 15 -16.42 1.18 0.23
CA ALA A 15 -15.38 0.85 -0.73
C ALA A 15 -15.80 -0.34 -1.63
N CYS A 16 -16.43 -1.37 -1.07
CA CYS A 16 -17.02 -2.48 -1.83
C CYS A 16 -18.14 -2.00 -2.78
N LYS A 17 -19.04 -1.14 -2.32
CA LYS A 17 -20.11 -0.56 -3.16
C LYS A 17 -19.52 0.26 -4.31
N ILE A 18 -18.44 1.01 -4.09
CA ILE A 18 -17.75 1.76 -5.14
C ILE A 18 -17.15 0.78 -6.16
N ALA A 19 -16.43 -0.25 -5.74
CA ALA A 19 -15.84 -1.25 -6.62
C ALA A 19 -16.92 -1.96 -7.48
N ILE A 20 -18.05 -2.32 -6.89
CA ILE A 20 -19.17 -2.95 -7.61
C ILE A 20 -19.86 -1.96 -8.57
N ARG A 21 -20.03 -0.70 -8.16
CA ARG A 21 -20.65 0.35 -9.01
C ARG A 21 -19.79 0.65 -10.22
N TYR A 22 -18.47 0.69 -10.05
CA TYR A 22 -17.48 0.90 -11.11
C TYR A 22 -16.80 -0.40 -11.55
N LYS A 23 -17.58 -1.50 -11.57
CA LYS A 23 -17.08 -2.84 -11.90
C LYS A 23 -16.29 -2.91 -13.21
N PHE A 24 -16.68 -2.14 -14.22
CA PHE A 24 -15.99 -2.11 -15.51
C PHE A 24 -14.57 -1.57 -15.36
N ASP A 25 -14.42 -0.46 -14.65
CA ASP A 25 -13.12 0.15 -14.39
C ASP A 25 -12.22 -0.78 -13.52
N THR A 26 -12.81 -1.39 -12.49
CA THR A 26 -12.11 -2.37 -11.64
C THR A 26 -11.63 -3.59 -12.43
N ILE A 27 -12.51 -4.18 -13.26
CA ILE A 27 -12.15 -5.33 -14.10
C ILE A 27 -11.08 -4.94 -15.12
N PHE A 28 -11.24 -3.79 -15.77
CA PHE A 28 -10.27 -3.29 -16.75
C PHE A 28 -8.90 -3.06 -16.12
N ASN A 29 -8.86 -2.50 -14.91
CA ASN A 29 -7.62 -2.30 -14.14
C ASN A 29 -6.92 -3.64 -13.84
N ILE A 30 -7.65 -4.63 -13.34
CA ILE A 30 -7.13 -5.98 -13.06
C ILE A 30 -6.58 -6.63 -14.35
N CYS A 31 -7.33 -6.56 -15.46
CA CYS A 31 -6.90 -7.11 -16.75
C CYS A 31 -5.67 -6.39 -17.29
N PHE A 32 -5.62 -5.06 -17.19
CA PHE A 32 -4.50 -4.25 -17.64
C PHE A 32 -3.20 -4.66 -16.93
N TRP A 33 -3.23 -4.76 -15.61
CA TRP A 33 -2.06 -5.18 -14.84
C TRP A 33 -1.66 -6.62 -15.11
N ALA A 34 -2.63 -7.53 -15.28
CA ALA A 34 -2.35 -8.92 -15.65
C ALA A 34 -1.65 -9.01 -17.00
N VAL A 35 -2.14 -8.31 -18.03
CA VAL A 35 -1.53 -8.26 -19.36
C VAL A 35 -0.11 -7.69 -19.31
N LEU A 36 0.10 -6.62 -18.56
CA LEU A 36 1.42 -6.00 -18.41
C LEU A 36 2.41 -6.97 -17.76
N ILE A 37 2.01 -7.67 -16.69
CA ILE A 37 2.85 -8.67 -16.03
C ILE A 37 3.18 -9.83 -17.00
N VAL A 38 2.20 -10.32 -17.74
CA VAL A 38 2.40 -11.41 -18.71
C VAL A 38 3.39 -11.00 -19.80
N ILE A 39 3.24 -9.80 -20.37
CA ILE A 39 4.16 -9.28 -21.39
C ILE A 39 5.59 -9.20 -20.86
N VAL A 40 5.78 -8.60 -19.67
CA VAL A 40 7.12 -8.44 -19.09
C VAL A 40 7.69 -9.80 -18.66
N SER A 41 6.89 -10.70 -18.10
CA SER A 41 7.34 -12.05 -17.74
C SER A 41 7.75 -12.86 -18.96
N HIS A 42 7.07 -12.70 -20.09
CA HIS A 42 7.43 -13.33 -21.36
C HIS A 42 8.77 -12.82 -21.87
N VAL A 43 9.00 -11.52 -21.83
CA VAL A 43 10.32 -10.93 -22.21
C VAL A 43 11.43 -11.40 -21.27
N LEU A 44 11.18 -11.54 -19.98
CA LEU A 44 12.14 -12.05 -19.02
C LEU A 44 12.41 -13.55 -19.20
N SER A 45 11.42 -14.33 -19.65
CA SER A 45 11.56 -15.78 -19.87
C SER A 45 12.62 -16.10 -20.91
N THR A 46 12.79 -15.25 -21.91
CA THR A 46 13.78 -15.44 -22.98
C THR A 46 15.22 -15.19 -22.52
N LYS A 47 15.43 -14.34 -21.50
CA LYS A 47 16.75 -13.94 -21.03
C LYS A 47 17.13 -14.55 -19.68
N HIS A 48 16.19 -14.57 -18.74
CA HIS A 48 16.45 -14.96 -17.34
C HIS A 48 15.23 -15.67 -16.72
N PRO A 49 14.90 -16.92 -17.11
CA PRO A 49 13.67 -17.61 -16.68
C PRO A 49 13.56 -17.77 -15.16
N GLY A 50 14.68 -17.92 -14.44
CA GLY A 50 14.69 -18.03 -12.97
C GLY A 50 14.26 -16.77 -12.21
N ASN A 51 14.19 -15.62 -12.88
CA ASN A 51 13.82 -14.35 -12.25
C ASN A 51 12.32 -14.02 -12.36
N ILE A 52 11.54 -14.78 -13.13
CA ILE A 52 10.11 -14.53 -13.34
C ILE A 52 9.33 -14.52 -12.03
N PRO A 53 9.44 -15.55 -11.13
CA PRO A 53 8.72 -15.54 -9.88
C PRO A 53 9.04 -14.32 -9.01
N ILE A 54 10.30 -13.91 -8.99
CA ILE A 54 10.74 -12.75 -8.20
C ILE A 54 10.12 -11.46 -8.75
N PHE A 55 10.11 -11.31 -10.08
CA PHE A 55 9.52 -10.15 -10.75
C PHE A 55 8.01 -10.07 -10.47
N VAL A 56 7.27 -11.16 -10.74
CA VAL A 56 5.81 -11.22 -10.52
C VAL A 56 5.48 -10.87 -9.07
N ASN A 57 6.19 -11.45 -8.11
CA ASN A 57 5.96 -11.18 -6.70
C ASN A 57 6.28 -9.74 -6.31
N SER A 58 7.40 -9.19 -6.78
CA SER A 58 7.76 -7.78 -6.51
C SER A 58 6.73 -6.83 -7.08
N PHE A 59 6.20 -7.14 -8.25
CA PHE A 59 5.17 -6.34 -8.90
C PHE A 59 3.83 -6.41 -8.14
N MET A 60 3.41 -7.61 -7.69
CA MET A 60 2.22 -7.78 -6.85
C MET A 60 2.33 -7.01 -5.54
N ILE A 61 3.49 -7.09 -4.87
CA ILE A 61 3.74 -6.32 -3.66
C ILE A 61 3.63 -4.83 -3.95
N TRP A 62 4.20 -4.37 -5.07
CA TRP A 62 4.08 -2.96 -5.46
C TRP A 62 2.64 -2.54 -5.71
N LEU A 63 1.81 -3.34 -6.37
CA LEU A 63 0.39 -3.03 -6.57
C LEU A 63 -0.33 -2.82 -5.23
N ILE A 64 -0.14 -3.75 -4.29
CA ILE A 64 -0.76 -3.66 -2.96
C ILE A 64 -0.28 -2.40 -2.23
N THR A 65 1.03 -2.15 -2.23
CA THR A 65 1.63 -1.02 -1.51
C THR A 65 1.23 0.31 -2.11
N ASN A 66 1.24 0.40 -3.44
CA ASN A 66 0.90 1.60 -4.18
C ASN A 66 -0.56 1.99 -3.96
N ASN A 67 -1.49 1.05 -4.10
CA ASN A 67 -2.91 1.31 -3.90
C ASN A 67 -3.23 1.70 -2.44
N SER A 68 -2.59 1.04 -1.47
CA SER A 68 -2.76 1.36 -0.04
C SER A 68 -2.28 2.77 0.30
N PHE A 69 -1.15 3.17 -0.26
CA PHE A 69 -0.56 4.50 -0.07
C PHE A 69 -1.38 5.58 -0.77
N ILE A 70 -1.70 5.38 -2.05
CA ILE A 70 -2.43 6.36 -2.88
C ILE A 70 -3.82 6.61 -2.32
N ALA A 71 -4.55 5.59 -1.92
CA ALA A 71 -5.91 5.73 -1.42
C ALA A 71 -6.02 6.72 -0.25
N ILE A 72 -5.03 6.77 0.63
CA ILE A 72 -5.01 7.72 1.75
C ILE A 72 -4.80 9.14 1.24
N VAL A 73 -3.82 9.33 0.36
CA VAL A 73 -3.48 10.66 -0.19
C VAL A 73 -4.64 11.22 -1.00
N GLU A 74 -5.20 10.42 -1.91
CA GLU A 74 -6.32 10.82 -2.76
C GLU A 74 -7.58 11.09 -1.96
N SER A 75 -7.82 10.36 -0.86
CA SER A 75 -8.99 10.64 -0.03
C SER A 75 -8.97 12.05 0.54
N ILE A 76 -7.81 12.54 1.01
CA ILE A 76 -7.67 13.92 1.51
C ILE A 76 -7.71 14.93 0.36
N MET A 77 -7.02 14.66 -0.75
CA MET A 77 -7.03 15.55 -1.92
C MET A 77 -8.45 15.74 -2.46
N LYS A 78 -9.24 14.66 -2.55
CA LYS A 78 -10.63 14.72 -2.99
C LYS A 78 -11.50 15.56 -2.07
N GLU A 79 -11.42 15.33 -0.77
CA GLU A 79 -12.16 16.13 0.22
C GLU A 79 -11.71 17.61 0.19
N ASN A 80 -10.42 17.86 -0.01
CA ASN A 80 -9.88 19.22 -0.12
C ASN A 80 -10.37 19.93 -1.38
N THR A 81 -10.40 19.24 -2.53
CA THR A 81 -10.90 19.81 -3.79
C THR A 81 -12.41 20.02 -3.79
N GLN A 82 -13.16 19.21 -3.06
CA GLN A 82 -14.61 19.33 -2.92
C GLN A 82 -15.04 20.33 -1.82
N GLY A 83 -14.09 20.86 -1.04
CA GLY A 83 -14.39 21.76 0.08
C GLY A 83 -15.05 21.09 1.29
N THR A 84 -15.03 19.76 1.36
CA THR A 84 -15.68 18.97 2.42
C THR A 84 -14.71 18.54 3.52
N LEU A 85 -13.44 18.91 3.40
CA LEU A 85 -12.38 18.50 4.35
C LEU A 85 -12.66 18.96 5.79
N GLU A 86 -13.17 20.18 5.97
CA GLU A 86 -13.53 20.71 7.28
C GLU A 86 -14.66 19.90 7.93
N GLN A 87 -15.70 19.58 7.14
CA GLN A 87 -16.81 18.75 7.62
C GLN A 87 -16.34 17.35 8.03
N LEU A 88 -15.45 16.75 7.20
CA LEU A 88 -14.86 15.45 7.52
C LEU A 88 -14.05 15.51 8.81
N TYR A 89 -13.27 16.58 8.99
CA TYR A 89 -12.46 16.78 10.18
C TYR A 89 -13.32 16.96 11.44
N LEU A 90 -14.38 17.78 11.39
CA LEU A 90 -15.29 18.05 12.51
C LEU A 90 -16.11 16.83 12.91
N ASN A 91 -16.54 16.01 11.95
CA ASN A 91 -17.34 14.82 12.19
C ASN A 91 -16.52 13.62 12.67
N ALA A 92 -15.20 13.61 12.44
CA ALA A 92 -14.34 12.53 12.86
C ALA A 92 -13.94 12.68 14.34
N ARG A 93 -14.23 11.67 15.16
CA ARG A 93 -13.75 11.61 16.56
C ARG A 93 -12.22 11.68 16.64
N SER A 94 -11.53 11.08 15.67
CA SER A 94 -10.08 11.15 15.46
C SER A 94 -9.78 11.07 13.98
N PHE A 95 -9.25 12.16 13.44
CA PHE A 95 -8.92 12.25 12.01
C PHE A 95 -7.82 11.24 11.61
N TYR A 96 -6.84 11.04 12.50
CA TYR A 96 -5.80 10.03 12.30
C TYR A 96 -6.39 8.63 12.19
N SER A 97 -7.30 8.25 13.10
CA SER A 97 -7.92 6.92 13.06
C SER A 97 -8.79 6.73 11.83
N LEU A 98 -9.45 7.77 11.35
CA LEU A 98 -10.21 7.73 10.10
C LEU A 98 -9.29 7.42 8.91
N LEU A 99 -8.16 8.12 8.80
CA LEU A 99 -7.19 7.88 7.73
C LEU A 99 -6.57 6.48 7.80
N THR A 100 -6.27 6.02 9.01
CA THR A 100 -5.76 4.65 9.22
C THR A 100 -6.78 3.61 8.75
N ILE A 101 -8.06 3.78 9.10
CA ILE A 101 -9.13 2.87 8.68
C ILE A 101 -9.28 2.89 7.15
N LYS A 102 -9.28 4.06 6.52
CA LYS A 102 -9.30 4.18 5.06
C LYS A 102 -8.11 3.46 4.41
N GLY A 103 -6.92 3.60 4.98
CA GLY A 103 -5.73 2.88 4.52
C GLY A 103 -5.87 1.35 4.64
N VAL A 104 -6.36 0.85 5.77
CA VAL A 104 -6.59 -0.58 5.98
C VAL A 104 -7.63 -1.13 5.02
N THR A 105 -8.76 -0.44 4.83
CA THR A 105 -9.80 -0.88 3.89
C THR A 105 -9.30 -0.92 2.46
N ALA A 106 -8.56 0.09 2.02
CA ALA A 106 -7.95 0.12 0.69
C ALA A 106 -6.93 -1.02 0.51
N SER A 107 -6.14 -1.32 1.54
CA SER A 107 -5.17 -2.41 1.51
C SER A 107 -5.82 -3.78 1.35
N ILE A 108 -6.92 -4.02 2.06
CA ILE A 108 -7.67 -5.28 1.94
C ILE A 108 -8.22 -5.45 0.51
N LEU A 109 -8.83 -4.41 -0.05
CA LEU A 109 -9.33 -4.45 -1.42
C LEU A 109 -8.20 -4.66 -2.43
N SER A 110 -7.07 -3.97 -2.24
CA SER A 110 -5.90 -4.13 -3.09
C SER A 110 -5.28 -5.54 -3.03
N ILE A 111 -5.30 -6.19 -1.87
CA ILE A 111 -4.91 -7.60 -1.75
C ILE A 111 -5.84 -8.48 -2.57
N ILE A 112 -7.16 -8.27 -2.48
CA ILE A 112 -8.16 -9.03 -3.25
C ILE A 112 -7.93 -8.84 -4.76
N GLU A 113 -7.81 -7.59 -5.23
CA GLU A 113 -7.53 -7.26 -6.63
C GLU A 113 -6.22 -7.90 -7.13
N SER A 114 -5.17 -7.87 -6.30
CA SER A 114 -3.89 -8.49 -6.63
C SER A 114 -3.98 -10.01 -6.73
N MET A 115 -4.80 -10.67 -5.91
CA MET A 115 -5.03 -12.11 -6.02
C MET A 115 -5.78 -12.46 -7.31
N PHE A 116 -6.75 -11.65 -7.74
CA PHE A 116 -7.40 -11.83 -9.03
C PHE A 116 -6.42 -11.61 -10.19
N THR A 117 -5.58 -10.58 -10.13
CA THR A 117 -4.52 -10.32 -11.12
C THR A 117 -3.56 -11.51 -11.21
N LEU A 118 -3.11 -12.05 -10.08
CA LEU A 118 -2.24 -13.23 -10.04
C LEU A 118 -2.91 -14.46 -10.65
N SER A 119 -4.20 -14.68 -10.36
CA SER A 119 -4.97 -15.78 -10.92
C SER A 119 -5.05 -15.70 -12.44
N LEU A 120 -5.24 -14.50 -12.99
CA LEU A 120 -5.19 -14.30 -14.45
C LEU A 120 -3.78 -14.56 -15.01
N CYS A 121 -2.73 -14.12 -14.33
CA CYS A 121 -1.36 -14.41 -14.76
C CYS A 121 -1.07 -15.92 -14.82
N VAL A 122 -1.56 -16.70 -13.84
CA VAL A 122 -1.42 -18.17 -13.85
C VAL A 122 -2.14 -18.80 -15.03
N LEU A 123 -3.27 -18.24 -15.49
CA LEU A 123 -4.01 -18.77 -16.64
C LEU A 123 -3.32 -18.47 -17.98
N PHE A 124 -2.64 -17.33 -18.10
CA PHE A 124 -2.08 -16.88 -19.38
C PHE A 124 -0.57 -17.13 -19.53
N GLU A 125 0.16 -17.35 -18.44
CA GLU A 125 1.63 -17.50 -18.45
C GLU A 125 2.03 -18.84 -17.85
N ALA A 126 2.58 -19.73 -18.69
CA ALA A 126 3.00 -21.07 -18.27
C ALA A 126 4.12 -21.08 -17.21
N ASN A 127 4.89 -19.99 -17.09
CA ASN A 127 5.97 -19.86 -16.11
C ASN A 127 5.48 -19.42 -14.73
N VAL A 128 4.21 -19.00 -14.60
CA VAL A 128 3.57 -18.63 -13.32
C VAL A 128 2.77 -19.83 -12.82
N LYS A 129 3.27 -20.50 -11.79
CA LYS A 129 2.70 -21.76 -11.31
C LYS A 129 1.57 -21.51 -10.31
N LEU A 130 0.56 -22.40 -10.30
CA LEU A 130 -0.53 -22.39 -9.30
C LEU A 130 0.00 -22.43 -7.85
N SER A 131 1.14 -23.07 -7.61
CA SER A 131 1.79 -23.07 -6.29
C SER A 131 2.13 -21.68 -5.76
N MET A 132 2.29 -20.68 -6.64
CA MET A 132 2.52 -19.29 -6.21
C MET A 132 1.31 -18.70 -5.49
N ILE A 133 0.09 -19.05 -5.90
CA ILE A 133 -1.14 -18.60 -5.21
C ILE A 133 -1.16 -19.13 -3.77
N LEU A 134 -0.82 -20.40 -3.57
CA LEU A 134 -0.73 -21.00 -2.24
C LEU A 134 0.36 -20.33 -1.38
N GLN A 135 1.50 -20.02 -1.98
CA GLN A 135 2.58 -19.30 -1.32
C GLN A 135 2.14 -17.88 -0.91
N TRP A 136 1.33 -17.20 -1.73
CA TRP A 136 0.76 -15.90 -1.40
C TRP A 136 -0.18 -15.97 -0.20
N ILE A 137 -1.05 -16.98 -0.12
CA ILE A 137 -1.94 -17.20 1.02
C ILE A 137 -1.12 -17.36 2.32
N TYR A 138 -0.01 -18.10 2.26
CA TYR A 138 0.88 -18.27 3.42
C TYR A 138 1.54 -16.96 3.89
N ILE A 139 1.79 -16.02 2.97
CA ILE A 139 2.44 -14.73 3.27
C ILE A 139 1.44 -13.67 3.72
N LEU A 140 0.12 -13.86 3.51
CA LEU A 140 -0.91 -12.89 3.86
C LEU A 140 -0.78 -12.32 5.29
N PRO A 141 -0.55 -13.11 6.35
CA PRO A 141 -0.41 -12.57 7.71
C PRO A 141 0.76 -11.58 7.84
N LEU A 142 1.88 -11.88 7.20
CA LEU A 142 3.06 -11.00 7.18
C LEU A 142 2.79 -9.71 6.41
N LEU A 143 2.12 -9.80 5.26
CA LEU A 143 1.70 -8.64 4.49
C LEU A 143 0.75 -7.75 5.28
N PHE A 144 -0.23 -8.35 5.96
CA PHE A 144 -1.24 -7.61 6.72
C PHE A 144 -0.61 -6.79 7.86
N ILE A 145 0.42 -7.30 8.52
CA ILE A 145 1.16 -6.54 9.51
C ILE A 145 1.96 -5.43 8.83
N ALA A 146 2.76 -5.77 7.83
CA ALA A 146 3.69 -4.83 7.20
C ALA A 146 3.03 -3.63 6.47
N ILE A 147 1.75 -3.72 6.12
CA ILE A 147 0.99 -2.64 5.48
C ILE A 147 0.90 -1.39 6.39
N PHE A 148 0.96 -1.53 7.71
CA PHE A 148 0.87 -0.39 8.61
C PHE A 148 2.00 0.62 8.42
N SER A 149 3.21 0.19 8.03
CA SER A 149 4.30 1.12 7.69
C SER A 149 3.97 2.01 6.49
N LEU A 150 3.29 1.46 5.49
CA LEU A 150 2.86 2.19 4.30
C LEU A 150 1.71 3.15 4.60
N ILE A 151 0.77 2.73 5.46
CA ILE A 151 -0.29 3.60 5.95
C ILE A 151 0.31 4.80 6.68
N GLY A 152 1.34 4.59 7.51
CA GLY A 152 2.05 5.66 8.21
C GLY A 152 2.63 6.70 7.24
N ILE A 153 3.32 6.26 6.20
CA ILE A 153 3.84 7.16 5.15
C ILE A 153 2.71 7.78 4.32
N GLY A 154 1.67 7.00 4.00
CA GLY A 154 0.49 7.52 3.32
C GLY A 154 -0.13 8.70 4.07
N ILE A 155 -0.27 8.59 5.39
CA ILE A 155 -0.77 9.65 6.26
C ILE A 155 0.21 10.85 6.27
N ALA A 156 1.53 10.59 6.34
CA ALA A 156 2.54 11.64 6.28
C ALA A 156 2.43 12.44 4.97
N CYS A 157 2.39 11.76 3.83
CA CYS A 157 2.24 12.40 2.52
C CYS A 157 0.89 13.09 2.36
N ALA A 158 -0.20 12.47 2.80
CA ALA A 158 -1.52 13.05 2.77
C ALA A 158 -1.63 14.35 3.61
N SER A 159 -0.79 14.47 4.64
CA SER A 159 -0.75 15.68 5.47
C SER A 159 -0.29 16.92 4.69
N PHE A 160 0.52 16.76 3.65
CA PHE A 160 0.88 17.86 2.75
C PHE A 160 -0.32 18.40 1.96
N ALA A 161 -1.29 17.52 1.64
CA ALA A 161 -2.52 17.93 0.96
C ALA A 161 -3.40 18.85 1.81
N LEU A 162 -3.22 18.88 3.13
CA LEU A 162 -3.89 19.85 4.01
C LEU A 162 -3.46 21.29 3.74
N ARG A 163 -2.25 21.48 3.21
CA ARG A 163 -1.71 22.80 2.88
C ARG A 163 -1.74 23.11 1.39
N TYR A 164 -1.47 22.11 0.56
CA TYR A 164 -1.38 22.23 -0.88
C TYR A 164 -2.56 21.51 -1.53
N LYS A 165 -3.35 22.21 -2.36
CA LYS A 165 -4.56 21.65 -2.99
C LYS A 165 -4.28 20.40 -3.83
N ASN A 166 -3.17 20.42 -4.55
CA ASN A 166 -2.80 19.32 -5.44
C ASN A 166 -1.35 18.91 -5.20
N ILE A 167 -1.16 17.70 -4.76
CA ILE A 167 0.15 17.07 -4.54
C ILE A 167 0.34 15.82 -5.42
N SER A 168 -0.41 15.72 -6.54
CA SER A 168 -0.40 14.54 -7.42
C SER A 168 1.01 14.18 -7.87
N THR A 169 1.78 15.14 -8.35
CA THR A 169 3.17 14.92 -8.78
C THR A 169 4.06 14.45 -7.62
N PHE A 170 3.88 15.03 -6.43
CA PHE A 170 4.67 14.66 -5.26
C PHE A 170 4.43 13.21 -4.85
N TYR A 171 3.17 12.79 -4.71
CA TYR A 171 2.91 11.42 -4.30
C TYR A 171 3.27 10.39 -5.40
N SER A 172 3.17 10.76 -6.68
CA SER A 172 3.64 9.93 -7.79
C SER A 172 5.15 9.71 -7.73
N MET A 173 5.92 10.74 -7.39
CA MET A 173 7.37 10.60 -7.15
C MET A 173 7.67 9.67 -5.98
N VAL A 174 6.96 9.82 -4.86
CA VAL A 174 7.10 8.94 -3.69
C VAL A 174 6.76 7.50 -4.07
N SER A 175 5.68 7.27 -4.81
CA SER A 175 5.31 5.94 -5.32
C SER A 175 6.39 5.34 -6.22
N ALA A 176 6.99 6.11 -7.12
CA ALA A 176 8.08 5.66 -7.97
C ALA A 176 9.34 5.29 -7.18
N ILE A 177 9.68 6.07 -6.14
CA ILE A 177 10.78 5.75 -5.23
C ILE A 177 10.50 4.45 -4.47
N LEU A 178 9.28 4.29 -3.95
CA LEU A 178 8.85 3.06 -3.28
C LEU A 178 8.96 1.86 -4.23
N PHE A 179 8.54 1.99 -5.49
CA PHE A 179 8.70 0.94 -6.49
C PHE A 179 10.17 0.53 -6.67
N GLY A 180 11.07 1.50 -6.82
CA GLY A 180 12.51 1.24 -6.94
C GLY A 180 13.09 0.50 -5.72
N ILE A 181 12.70 0.92 -4.51
CA ILE A 181 13.12 0.28 -3.26
C ILE A 181 12.56 -1.14 -3.15
N LEU A 182 11.30 -1.35 -3.52
CA LEU A 182 10.64 -2.65 -3.44
C LEU A 182 11.19 -3.64 -4.47
N THR A 183 11.55 -3.21 -5.66
CA THR A 183 12.05 -4.10 -6.71
C THR A 183 13.53 -4.43 -6.56
N TYR A 184 14.37 -3.42 -6.30
CA TYR A 184 15.82 -3.57 -6.28
C TYR A 184 16.45 -3.39 -4.90
N GLY A 185 15.84 -2.54 -4.07
CA GLY A 185 16.42 -2.12 -2.81
C GLY A 185 16.39 -3.19 -1.72
N ALA A 186 15.43 -4.10 -1.73
CA ALA A 186 15.27 -5.11 -0.69
C ALA A 186 16.51 -6.02 -0.56
N ILE A 187 17.13 -6.37 -1.67
CA ILE A 187 18.36 -7.22 -1.69
C ILE A 187 19.56 -6.41 -1.20
N LEU A 188 19.67 -5.15 -1.61
CA LEU A 188 20.77 -4.27 -1.21
C LEU A 188 20.67 -3.87 0.27
N LEU A 189 19.45 -3.56 0.73
CA LEU A 189 19.17 -3.17 2.11
C LEU A 189 19.37 -4.32 3.09
N ASN A 190 19.22 -5.57 2.65
CA ASN A 190 19.44 -6.74 3.52
C ASN A 190 20.86 -6.82 4.10
N LYS A 191 21.83 -6.16 3.48
CA LYS A 191 23.20 -6.03 3.99
C LYS A 191 23.36 -4.94 5.06
N LYS A 192 22.36 -4.07 5.26
CA LYS A 192 22.42 -2.95 6.19
C LYS A 192 21.14 -2.89 7.06
N PRO A 193 21.13 -3.56 8.22
CA PRO A 193 19.92 -3.73 9.04
C PRO A 193 19.31 -2.40 9.50
N ILE A 194 20.12 -1.38 9.76
CA ILE A 194 19.63 -0.05 10.18
C ILE A 194 18.81 0.62 9.05
N LEU A 195 19.27 0.51 7.80
CA LEU A 195 18.53 1.08 6.67
C LEU A 195 17.22 0.33 6.43
N MET A 196 17.17 -0.98 6.72
CA MET A 196 15.92 -1.74 6.64
C MET A 196 14.84 -1.27 7.63
N MET A 197 15.26 -0.76 8.80
CA MET A 197 14.32 -0.22 9.79
C MET A 197 13.79 1.17 9.38
N LEU A 198 14.57 1.94 8.62
CA LEU A 198 14.20 3.28 8.18
C LEU A 198 13.31 3.29 6.94
N PHE A 199 13.39 2.27 6.09
CA PHE A 199 12.55 2.20 4.90
C PHE A 199 11.26 1.41 5.16
N PRO A 200 10.09 1.98 4.82
CA PRO A 200 8.80 1.33 5.02
C PRO A 200 8.74 0.04 4.22
N PHE A 201 8.16 -0.99 4.80
CA PHE A 201 7.94 -2.27 4.15
C PHE A 201 9.19 -3.02 3.68
N ALA A 202 10.41 -2.45 3.83
CA ALA A 202 11.64 -3.03 3.26
C ALA A 202 11.96 -4.41 3.81
N LYS A 203 11.83 -4.62 5.12
CA LYS A 203 12.11 -5.93 5.76
C LYS A 203 11.09 -6.99 5.33
N ALA A 204 9.81 -6.65 5.30
CA ALA A 204 8.76 -7.55 4.84
C ALA A 204 9.01 -7.98 3.40
N ASN A 205 9.27 -7.04 2.52
CA ASN A 205 9.55 -7.31 1.12
C ASN A 205 10.79 -8.20 0.93
N ALA A 206 11.89 -7.91 1.65
CA ALA A 206 13.09 -8.76 1.59
C ALA A 206 12.81 -10.19 2.04
N THR A 207 12.02 -10.37 3.10
CA THR A 207 11.63 -11.70 3.61
C THR A 207 10.77 -12.43 2.59
N ILE A 208 9.80 -11.76 1.99
CA ILE A 208 8.92 -12.33 0.97
C ILE A 208 9.73 -12.76 -0.25
N GLN A 209 10.65 -11.92 -0.76
CA GLN A 209 11.49 -12.27 -1.89
C GLN A 209 12.40 -13.48 -1.60
N LEU A 210 12.94 -13.58 -0.38
CA LEU A 210 13.74 -14.73 0.03
C LEU A 210 12.91 -16.01 0.17
N PHE A 211 11.68 -15.89 0.65
CA PHE A 211 10.74 -17.01 0.72
C PHE A 211 10.45 -17.59 -0.68
N PHE A 212 10.20 -16.74 -1.67
CA PHE A 212 10.01 -17.19 -3.07
C PHE A 212 11.28 -17.74 -3.72
N LYS A 213 12.45 -17.47 -3.15
CA LYS A 213 13.73 -18.12 -3.51
C LYS A 213 13.97 -19.45 -2.80
N GLY A 214 12.98 -19.97 -2.07
CA GLY A 214 13.08 -21.21 -1.32
C GLY A 214 13.79 -21.09 0.04
N LYS A 215 14.09 -19.86 0.51
CA LYS A 215 14.69 -19.61 1.83
C LYS A 215 13.60 -19.18 2.81
N ASN A 216 13.16 -20.09 3.67
CA ASN A 216 12.19 -19.74 4.71
C ASN A 216 12.88 -19.00 5.84
N LEU A 217 12.71 -17.67 5.87
CA LEU A 217 13.21 -16.76 6.91
C LEU A 217 12.08 -16.09 7.70
N ILE A 218 10.88 -16.69 7.67
CA ILE A 218 9.73 -16.18 8.43
C ILE A 218 9.85 -16.69 9.87
N ASN A 219 10.62 -15.97 10.69
CA ASN A 219 10.85 -16.24 12.10
C ASN A 219 10.20 -15.14 12.96
N ILE A 220 10.07 -15.40 14.27
CA ILE A 220 9.54 -14.44 15.25
C ILE A 220 10.31 -13.11 15.20
N ASP A 221 11.64 -13.17 15.08
CA ASP A 221 12.48 -11.98 14.97
C ASP A 221 12.12 -11.11 13.76
N THR A 222 11.73 -11.74 12.67
CA THR A 222 11.28 -11.02 11.45
C THR A 222 10.00 -10.23 11.71
N TYR A 223 9.02 -10.84 12.36
CA TYR A 223 7.79 -10.14 12.75
C TYR A 223 8.06 -8.99 13.70
N PHE A 224 8.96 -9.19 14.68
CA PHE A 224 9.34 -8.15 15.64
C PHE A 224 9.95 -6.92 14.96
N ILE A 225 10.86 -7.12 14.01
CA ILE A 225 11.49 -6.03 13.24
C ILE A 225 10.43 -5.30 12.38
N ILE A 226 9.50 -6.03 11.76
CA ILE A 226 8.42 -5.43 10.96
C ILE A 226 7.53 -4.57 11.85
N ILE A 227 7.10 -5.07 13.00
CA ILE A 227 6.26 -4.33 13.95
C ILE A 227 6.96 -3.05 14.43
N ILE A 228 8.25 -3.10 14.72
CA ILE A 228 9.01 -1.89 15.09
C ILE A 228 9.02 -0.88 13.94
N ASN A 229 9.25 -1.33 12.70
CA ASN A 229 9.20 -0.47 11.53
C ASN A 229 7.82 0.18 11.36
N ASP A 230 6.75 -0.60 11.52
CA ASP A 230 5.39 -0.12 11.44
C ASP A 230 5.09 0.95 12.49
N LEU A 231 5.50 0.72 13.74
CA LEU A 231 5.33 1.69 14.82
C LEU A 231 6.07 3.01 14.53
N ILE A 232 7.32 2.94 14.06
CA ILE A 232 8.10 4.11 13.70
C ILE A 232 7.38 4.92 12.61
N MET A 233 6.92 4.26 11.55
CA MET A 233 6.25 4.92 10.43
C MET A 233 4.88 5.49 10.80
N MET A 234 4.11 4.78 11.63
CA MET A 234 2.83 5.27 12.14
C MET A 234 2.98 6.48 13.05
N ILE A 235 3.98 6.48 13.94
CA ILE A 235 4.30 7.62 14.80
C ILE A 235 4.74 8.81 13.95
N LEU A 236 5.57 8.59 12.95
CA LEU A 236 6.03 9.62 12.01
C LEU A 236 4.84 10.24 11.26
N GLY A 237 3.94 9.42 10.72
CA GLY A 237 2.71 9.86 10.09
C GLY A 237 1.82 10.69 11.02
N TYR A 238 1.67 10.24 12.27
CA TYR A 238 0.91 10.97 13.29
C TYR A 238 1.50 12.35 13.61
N VAL A 239 2.82 12.42 13.83
CA VAL A 239 3.51 13.67 14.17
C VAL A 239 3.38 14.70 13.04
N ILE A 240 3.63 14.26 11.79
CA ILE A 240 3.51 15.12 10.61
C ILE A 240 2.06 15.59 10.44
N LEU A 241 1.08 14.71 10.56
CA LEU A 241 -0.34 15.05 10.47
C LEU A 241 -0.73 16.10 11.52
N LYS A 242 -0.32 15.90 12.76
CA LYS A 242 -0.61 16.82 13.87
C LYS A 242 0.01 18.20 13.63
N TYR A 243 1.22 18.24 13.08
CA TYR A 243 1.89 19.48 12.72
C TYR A 243 1.10 20.26 11.66
N TYR A 244 0.76 19.61 10.54
CA TYR A 244 0.03 20.26 9.45
C TYR A 244 -1.40 20.64 9.82
N LEU A 245 -2.10 19.84 10.61
CA LEU A 245 -3.41 20.20 11.15
C LEU A 245 -3.35 21.47 12.02
N LYS A 246 -2.32 21.60 12.87
CA LYS A 246 -2.12 22.79 13.69
C LYS A 246 -1.84 24.04 12.84
N GLU A 247 -1.03 23.88 11.81
CA GLU A 247 -0.71 24.97 10.87
C GLU A 247 -1.94 25.39 10.05
N SER A 248 -2.69 24.42 9.51
CA SER A 248 -3.90 24.67 8.73
C SER A 248 -4.99 25.39 9.54
N LYS A 249 -5.11 25.09 10.83
CA LYS A 249 -6.00 25.82 11.73
C LYS A 249 -5.59 27.28 11.93
N LYS A 250 -4.27 27.55 12.06
CA LYS A 250 -3.76 28.92 12.24
C LYS A 250 -3.95 29.79 10.99
N THR A 251 -3.81 29.19 9.81
CA THR A 251 -3.92 29.88 8.52
C THR A 251 -5.35 29.96 7.99
N GLY A 252 -6.30 29.31 8.66
CA GLY A 252 -7.68 29.17 8.18
C GLY A 252 -7.80 28.42 6.85
N SER A 253 -6.79 27.62 6.48
CA SER A 253 -6.78 26.96 5.18
C SER A 253 -7.78 25.80 5.10
N LEU A 254 -8.27 25.30 6.23
CA LEU A 254 -9.34 24.27 6.27
C LEU A 254 -10.70 24.83 5.82
N SER A 255 -10.94 26.15 5.99
CA SER A 255 -12.21 26.81 5.67
C SER A 255 -12.17 27.66 4.39
N LYS A 256 -11.02 27.76 3.73
CA LYS A 256 -10.84 28.65 2.54
C LYS A 256 -11.20 28.01 1.21
N PHE A 257 -11.91 26.88 1.22
CA PHE A 257 -12.24 26.17 -0.01
C PHE A 257 -13.70 25.76 -0.09
#